data_ad4e8cb218bb1a8d10d8eadf58c0d5a8
#
_entry.id   ad4e8cb218bb1a8d10d8eadf58c0d5a8
#
_cell.length_a   1.000
_cell.length_b   1.000
_cell.length_c   1.000
_cell.angle_alpha   90.00
_cell.angle_beta   90.00
_cell.angle_gamma   90.00
#
_symmetry.space_group_name_H-M   'P 1'
#
loop_
_entity.id
_entity.type
_entity.pdbx_description
1 polymer ?
#
loop_
_entity_poly.entity_id
_entity_poly.type
_entity_poly.pdbx_seq_one_letter_code
_entity_poly.pdbx_strand_id
1 'polypeptide(L)'
;MTCEIMLTVAMGKRLIARGLMADTQVADAMRYHKLLIIGGSTNGYVAEEALRALGDGRAFDKRGFRRGVTAAPGAQMQAKPCGFDMLIDHGCVRTDGDVFSLINDMGQGDMVMKGANALYLPDGEAGVLIGHPQGGTVIPTIAAHIGRRVNLVVPVGLEKRVEAPIMRLAAISNAACADGPRMCPLPGRVYTELDAIAALTGAQAVLLAAGGALGAEGCVWLAVSGTDEQIAGVRALVKELSGEPATEL
;
A
#
# COMPACT_ATOMS: atom_id res chain seq x y z
N MET A 1 -21.97 -18.83 -3.32
CA MET A 1 -22.79 -17.65 -2.95
C MET A 1 -22.08 -16.37 -3.38
N THR A 2 -22.80 -15.29 -3.62
CA THR A 2 -22.21 -13.97 -3.93
C THR A 2 -22.78 -12.95 -2.95
N CYS A 3 -21.95 -12.03 -2.45
CA CYS A 3 -22.37 -10.87 -1.67
C CYS A 3 -21.69 -9.60 -2.19
N GLU A 4 -22.31 -8.47 -1.92
CA GLU A 4 -21.74 -7.16 -2.20
C GLU A 4 -21.28 -6.52 -0.91
N ILE A 5 -20.11 -5.89 -0.94
CA ILE A 5 -19.53 -5.15 0.17
C ILE A 5 -19.05 -3.78 -0.30
N MET A 6 -19.14 -2.80 0.57
CA MET A 6 -18.54 -1.48 0.37
C MET A 6 -17.37 -1.30 1.34
N LEU A 7 -16.26 -0.78 0.84
CA LEU A 7 -15.09 -0.43 1.64
C LEU A 7 -14.81 1.07 1.48
N THR A 8 -14.70 1.77 2.60
CA THR A 8 -14.11 3.11 2.59
C THR A 8 -12.62 3.02 2.31
N VAL A 9 -12.00 4.15 1.94
CA VAL A 9 -10.54 4.20 1.70
C VAL A 9 -9.74 3.72 2.93
N ALA A 10 -10.19 4.07 4.14
CA ALA A 10 -9.54 3.63 5.38
C ALA A 10 -9.70 2.12 5.62
N MET A 11 -10.91 1.60 5.42
CA MET A 11 -11.18 0.15 5.49
C MET A 11 -10.34 -0.62 4.47
N GLY A 12 -10.24 -0.14 3.22
CA GLY A 12 -9.43 -0.77 2.18
C GLY A 12 -7.94 -0.83 2.56
N LYS A 13 -7.38 0.26 3.06
CA LYS A 13 -5.98 0.28 3.55
C LYS A 13 -5.74 -0.68 4.71
N ARG A 14 -6.67 -0.76 5.66
CA ARG A 14 -6.59 -1.71 6.77
C ARG A 14 -6.69 -3.15 6.27
N LEU A 15 -7.60 -3.41 5.34
CA LEU A 15 -7.76 -4.72 4.73
C LEU A 15 -6.47 -5.18 4.01
N ILE A 16 -5.88 -4.33 3.17
CA ILE A 16 -4.59 -4.56 2.52
C ILE A 16 -3.51 -4.89 3.55
N ALA A 17 -3.41 -4.10 4.62
CA ALA A 17 -2.42 -4.32 5.67
C ALA A 17 -2.59 -5.68 6.36
N ARG A 18 -3.81 -6.05 6.74
CA ARG A 18 -4.09 -7.37 7.34
C ARG A 18 -3.81 -8.52 6.37
N GLY A 19 -4.18 -8.37 5.10
CA GLY A 19 -3.89 -9.39 4.07
C GLY A 19 -2.39 -9.59 3.87
N LEU A 20 -1.60 -8.53 3.88
CA LEU A 20 -0.14 -8.62 3.80
C LEU A 20 0.47 -9.33 5.01
N MET A 21 -0.08 -9.17 6.22
CA MET A 21 0.38 -9.91 7.40
C MET A 21 0.06 -11.41 7.32
N ALA A 22 -0.95 -11.81 6.55
CA ALA A 22 -1.27 -13.21 6.26
C ALA A 22 -0.47 -13.81 5.08
N ASP A 23 0.25 -12.98 4.33
CA ASP A 23 1.09 -13.40 3.21
C ASP A 23 2.38 -14.07 3.72
N THR A 24 2.64 -15.31 3.29
CA THR A 24 3.79 -16.10 3.76
C THR A 24 5.12 -15.45 3.40
N GLN A 25 5.25 -14.82 2.23
CA GLN A 25 6.49 -14.15 1.83
C GLN A 25 6.77 -12.92 2.70
N VAL A 26 5.72 -12.21 3.11
CA VAL A 26 5.83 -11.07 4.04
C VAL A 26 6.23 -11.57 5.43
N ALA A 27 5.60 -12.62 5.91
CA ALA A 27 5.92 -13.23 7.20
C ALA A 27 7.37 -13.73 7.25
N ASP A 28 7.86 -14.35 6.18
CA ASP A 28 9.23 -14.81 6.05
C ASP A 28 10.22 -13.63 6.01
N ALA A 29 9.91 -12.58 5.24
CA ALA A 29 10.72 -11.37 5.19
C ALA A 29 10.82 -10.70 6.56
N MET A 30 9.72 -10.62 7.31
CA MET A 30 9.71 -10.06 8.65
C MET A 30 10.55 -10.87 9.64
N ARG A 31 10.52 -12.20 9.55
CA ARG A 31 11.14 -13.10 10.55
C ARG A 31 12.58 -13.42 10.25
N TYR A 32 12.95 -13.63 8.99
CA TYR A 32 14.23 -14.22 8.58
C TYR A 32 15.08 -13.31 7.69
N HIS A 33 14.56 -12.18 7.28
CA HIS A 33 15.17 -11.23 6.36
C HIS A 33 14.94 -9.80 6.82
N LYS A 34 15.07 -8.84 5.91
CA LYS A 34 14.76 -7.43 6.13
C LYS A 34 13.48 -7.06 5.39
N LEU A 35 12.53 -6.47 6.09
CA LEU A 35 11.36 -5.83 5.48
C LEU A 35 11.45 -4.32 5.70
N LEU A 36 11.63 -3.56 4.61
CA LEU A 36 11.61 -2.10 4.64
C LEU A 36 10.25 -1.58 4.17
N ILE A 37 9.53 -0.92 5.06
CA ILE A 37 8.24 -0.28 4.78
C ILE A 37 8.49 1.22 4.58
N ILE A 38 8.37 1.70 3.35
CA ILE A 38 8.58 3.13 3.01
C ILE A 38 7.34 3.94 3.39
N GLY A 39 7.53 5.09 4.01
CA GLY A 39 6.46 5.98 4.44
C GLY A 39 5.46 6.33 3.34
N GLY A 40 4.19 6.12 3.62
CA GLY A 40 3.05 6.36 2.73
C GLY A 40 1.73 6.06 3.43
N SER A 41 0.63 6.66 2.97
CA SER A 41 -0.66 6.54 3.66
C SER A 41 -1.17 5.10 3.80
N THR A 42 -1.02 4.26 2.78
CA THR A 42 -1.36 2.83 2.86
C THR A 42 -0.33 2.09 3.72
N ASN A 43 0.96 2.37 3.53
CA ASN A 43 2.05 1.75 4.27
C ASN A 43 2.03 2.10 5.77
N GLY A 44 1.40 3.19 6.18
CA GLY A 44 1.16 3.48 7.60
C GLY A 44 0.29 2.43 8.28
N TYR A 45 -0.74 1.93 7.58
CA TYR A 45 -1.56 0.82 8.07
C TYR A 45 -0.78 -0.49 8.09
N VAL A 46 0.06 -0.74 7.07
CA VAL A 46 0.93 -1.92 7.02
C VAL A 46 1.92 -1.92 8.18
N ALA A 47 2.58 -0.79 8.45
CA ALA A 47 3.51 -0.64 9.56
C ALA A 47 2.83 -0.89 10.92
N GLU A 48 1.62 -0.36 11.10
CA GLU A 48 0.84 -0.57 12.33
C GLU A 48 0.45 -2.05 12.52
N GLU A 49 0.02 -2.76 11.46
CA GLU A 49 -0.28 -4.19 11.54
C GLU A 49 0.99 -5.03 11.74
N ALA A 50 2.11 -4.65 11.14
CA ALA A 50 3.39 -5.32 11.35
C ALA A 50 3.85 -5.22 12.82
N LEU A 51 3.73 -4.04 13.44
CA LEU A 51 4.01 -3.85 14.88
C LEU A 51 3.11 -4.74 15.75
N ARG A 52 1.81 -4.82 15.43
CA ARG A 52 0.89 -5.72 16.14
C ARG A 52 1.28 -7.19 15.99
N ALA A 53 1.61 -7.62 14.77
CA ALA A 53 2.01 -9.00 14.50
C ALA A 53 3.29 -9.41 15.24
N LEU A 54 4.20 -8.45 15.48
CA LEU A 54 5.43 -8.65 16.25
C LEU A 54 5.25 -8.50 17.77
N GLY A 55 4.08 -8.04 18.23
CA GLY A 55 3.86 -7.71 19.64
C GLY A 55 4.66 -6.50 20.11
N ASP A 56 5.08 -5.62 19.19
CA ASP A 56 5.84 -4.42 19.50
C ASP A 56 4.91 -3.31 20.01
N GLY A 57 5.03 -2.96 21.27
CA GLY A 57 4.18 -1.99 21.96
C GLY A 57 4.60 -0.52 21.79
N ARG A 58 5.52 -0.20 20.87
CA ARG A 58 5.96 1.18 20.66
C ARG A 58 4.82 2.09 20.18
N ALA A 59 4.86 3.35 20.61
CA ALA A 59 3.93 4.35 20.09
C ALA A 59 4.21 4.63 18.61
N PHE A 60 3.19 4.44 17.77
CA PHE A 60 3.28 4.69 16.33
C PHE A 60 2.03 5.40 15.84
N ASP A 61 2.21 6.53 15.16
CA ASP A 61 1.13 7.28 14.54
C ASP A 61 1.23 7.18 13.02
N LYS A 62 0.37 6.35 12.42
CA LYS A 62 0.31 6.14 10.97
C LYS A 62 0.06 7.42 10.17
N ARG A 63 -0.55 8.46 10.78
CA ARG A 63 -0.82 9.75 10.13
C ARG A 63 0.46 10.48 9.76
N GLY A 64 1.50 10.37 10.60
CA GLY A 64 2.83 10.91 10.35
C GLY A 64 3.71 10.05 9.44
N PHE A 65 3.35 8.81 9.19
CA PHE A 65 4.17 7.86 8.40
C PHE A 65 4.02 8.09 6.91
N ARG A 66 4.60 9.20 6.40
CA ARG A 66 4.49 9.62 5.01
C ARG A 66 5.74 10.38 4.53
N ARG A 67 6.03 10.29 3.24
CA ARG A 67 7.12 11.02 2.55
C ARG A 67 6.60 12.15 1.66
N GLY A 68 5.42 11.97 1.08
CA GLY A 68 4.72 12.95 0.28
C GLY A 68 3.24 12.62 0.27
N VAL A 69 2.42 13.60 0.01
CA VAL A 69 0.95 13.50 0.04
C VAL A 69 0.35 14.26 -1.15
N THR A 70 -0.60 13.64 -1.81
CA THR A 70 -1.55 14.34 -2.65
C THR A 70 -2.71 14.77 -1.76
N ALA A 71 -2.81 16.06 -1.46
CA ALA A 71 -3.83 16.63 -0.60
C ALA A 71 -4.72 17.59 -1.40
N ALA A 72 -5.92 17.83 -0.90
CA ALA A 72 -6.80 18.84 -1.47
C ALA A 72 -6.15 20.24 -1.37
N PRO A 73 -6.39 21.14 -2.34
CA PRO A 73 -5.90 22.52 -2.24
C PRO A 73 -6.34 23.18 -0.93
N GLY A 74 -5.38 23.77 -0.20
CA GLY A 74 -5.64 24.43 1.10
C GLY A 74 -5.78 23.49 2.30
N ALA A 75 -5.68 22.18 2.12
CA ALA A 75 -5.69 21.24 3.24
C ALA A 75 -4.49 21.46 4.18
N GLN A 76 -4.75 21.48 5.48
CA GLN A 76 -3.73 21.54 6.50
C GLN A 76 -3.48 20.15 7.08
N MET A 77 -2.24 19.73 7.06
CA MET A 77 -1.85 18.44 7.66
C MET A 77 -1.70 18.60 9.18
N GLN A 78 -2.45 17.79 9.93
CA GLN A 78 -2.46 17.85 11.40
C GLN A 78 -1.26 17.13 12.02
N ALA A 79 -0.83 16.01 11.44
CA ALA A 79 0.30 15.25 11.95
C ALA A 79 1.61 15.63 11.27
N LYS A 80 2.69 15.80 12.05
CA LYS A 80 4.04 16.01 11.50
C LYS A 80 4.55 14.71 10.86
N PRO A 81 5.32 14.78 9.74
CA PRO A 81 5.98 13.60 9.19
C PRO A 81 6.92 12.95 10.22
N CYS A 82 6.91 11.61 10.30
CA CYS A 82 7.80 10.87 11.20
C CYS A 82 9.29 11.04 10.87
N GLY A 83 9.61 11.32 9.61
CA GLY A 83 11.00 11.50 9.17
C GLY A 83 11.79 10.21 8.93
N PHE A 84 11.21 9.04 9.21
CA PHE A 84 11.85 7.73 9.03
C PHE A 84 11.01 6.81 8.14
N ASP A 85 11.63 5.72 7.66
CA ASP A 85 10.98 4.53 7.13
C ASP A 85 11.15 3.39 8.14
N MET A 86 10.23 2.44 8.20
CA MET A 86 10.29 1.35 9.16
C MET A 86 11.04 0.16 8.57
N LEU A 87 12.13 -0.25 9.21
CA LEU A 87 12.83 -1.48 8.90
C LEU A 87 12.51 -2.53 9.97
N ILE A 88 12.08 -3.71 9.53
CA ILE A 88 12.02 -4.91 10.36
C ILE A 88 13.18 -5.80 9.94
N ASP A 89 14.14 -5.97 10.81
CA ASP A 89 15.38 -6.74 10.58
C ASP A 89 15.36 -7.97 11.48
N HIS A 90 15.12 -9.16 10.89
CA HIS A 90 15.00 -10.42 11.63
C HIS A 90 14.07 -10.32 12.86
N GLY A 91 12.90 -9.75 12.68
CA GLY A 91 11.90 -9.54 13.74
C GLY A 91 12.15 -8.31 14.62
N CYS A 92 13.26 -7.61 14.47
CA CYS A 92 13.58 -6.42 15.26
C CYS A 92 13.20 -5.15 14.51
N VAL A 93 12.33 -4.32 15.11
CA VAL A 93 11.86 -3.08 14.49
C VAL A 93 12.85 -1.93 14.72
N ARG A 94 13.22 -1.25 13.64
CA ARG A 94 14.07 -0.07 13.62
C ARG A 94 13.36 1.11 12.94
N THR A 95 13.49 2.30 13.52
CA THR A 95 12.90 3.56 13.05
C THR A 95 13.92 4.70 13.06
N ASP A 96 15.21 4.35 12.96
CA ASP A 96 16.36 5.26 13.08
C ASP A 96 17.00 5.62 11.72
N GLY A 97 16.34 5.26 10.62
CA GLY A 97 16.83 5.52 9.27
C GLY A 97 15.73 5.72 8.26
N ASP A 98 16.13 5.91 7.03
CA ASP A 98 15.23 6.03 5.88
C ASP A 98 15.68 5.13 4.72
N VAL A 99 14.88 5.09 3.66
CA VAL A 99 15.20 4.27 2.49
C VAL A 99 16.59 4.55 1.92
N PHE A 100 17.08 5.78 1.96
CA PHE A 100 18.38 6.14 1.38
C PHE A 100 19.56 5.58 2.16
N SER A 101 19.41 5.46 3.48
CA SER A 101 20.41 4.85 4.36
C SER A 101 20.27 3.33 4.48
N LEU A 102 19.02 2.83 4.50
CA LEU A 102 18.73 1.42 4.86
C LEU A 102 18.78 0.47 3.65
N ILE A 103 18.43 0.95 2.45
CA ILE A 103 18.20 0.07 1.31
C ILE A 103 19.49 -0.51 0.71
N ASN A 104 20.65 0.13 0.94
CA ASN A 104 21.91 -0.29 0.35
C ASN A 104 22.42 -1.64 0.89
N ASP A 105 22.03 -1.99 2.12
CA ASP A 105 22.39 -3.25 2.79
C ASP A 105 21.36 -4.36 2.57
N MET A 106 20.42 -4.17 1.64
CA MET A 106 19.38 -5.13 1.31
C MET A 106 19.74 -5.92 0.03
N GLY A 107 19.36 -7.19 0.02
CA GLY A 107 19.65 -8.13 -1.06
C GLY A 107 18.57 -9.19 -1.26
N GLN A 108 18.95 -10.30 -1.87
CA GLN A 108 18.05 -11.42 -2.15
C GLN A 108 17.44 -11.97 -0.86
N GLY A 109 16.12 -12.16 -0.85
CA GLY A 109 15.34 -12.57 0.32
C GLY A 109 14.70 -11.38 1.04
N ASP A 110 15.34 -10.21 1.03
CA ASP A 110 14.79 -9.01 1.62
C ASP A 110 13.60 -8.46 0.81
N MET A 111 12.78 -7.63 1.46
CA MET A 111 11.58 -7.07 0.87
C MET A 111 11.47 -5.56 1.13
N VAL A 112 11.00 -4.83 0.12
CA VAL A 112 10.62 -3.42 0.25
C VAL A 112 9.14 -3.26 -0.09
N MET A 113 8.42 -2.51 0.72
CA MET A 113 7.04 -2.10 0.46
C MET A 113 6.99 -0.62 0.08
N LYS A 114 6.51 -0.34 -1.12
CA LYS A 114 6.37 1.01 -1.67
C LYS A 114 4.96 1.24 -2.18
N GLY A 115 4.25 2.21 -1.60
CA GLY A 115 2.92 2.60 -2.09
C GLY A 115 2.95 3.23 -3.49
N ALA A 116 1.78 3.35 -4.12
CA ALA A 116 1.60 3.93 -5.44
C ALA A 116 0.50 5.01 -5.45
N ASN A 117 0.44 5.79 -6.54
CA ASN A 117 -0.57 6.82 -6.79
C ASN A 117 -1.55 6.43 -7.91
N ALA A 118 -1.17 5.47 -8.75
CA ALA A 118 -2.00 4.96 -9.85
C ALA A 118 -1.94 3.43 -9.89
N LEU A 119 -3.07 2.82 -10.23
CA LEU A 119 -3.25 1.38 -10.38
C LEU A 119 -3.98 1.10 -11.69
N TYR A 120 -3.36 0.38 -12.60
CA TYR A 120 -4.04 -0.19 -13.77
C TYR A 120 -4.36 -1.64 -13.48
N LEU A 121 -5.59 -1.88 -13.06
CA LEU A 121 -6.03 -3.17 -12.52
C LEU A 121 -5.97 -4.33 -13.52
N PRO A 122 -6.31 -4.15 -14.83
CA PRO A 122 -6.30 -5.28 -15.76
C PRO A 122 -4.99 -6.03 -15.85
N ASP A 123 -3.85 -5.33 -15.79
CA ASP A 123 -2.52 -5.93 -15.91
C ASP A 123 -1.75 -5.94 -14.57
N GLY A 124 -2.38 -5.47 -13.49
CA GLY A 124 -1.73 -5.40 -12.18
C GLY A 124 -0.54 -4.44 -12.16
N GLU A 125 -0.62 -3.33 -12.90
CA GLU A 125 0.44 -2.32 -12.96
C GLU A 125 0.21 -1.19 -11.96
N ALA A 126 1.28 -0.70 -11.33
CA ALA A 126 1.22 0.44 -10.44
C ALA A 126 2.24 1.52 -10.81
N GLY A 127 1.87 2.78 -10.54
CA GLY A 127 2.71 3.95 -10.83
C GLY A 127 2.77 4.92 -9.66
N VAL A 128 3.91 5.61 -9.52
CA VAL A 128 4.15 6.63 -8.50
C VAL A 128 4.36 7.98 -9.15
N LEU A 129 3.65 9.00 -8.64
CA LEU A 129 3.91 10.39 -8.98
C LEU A 129 5.16 10.89 -8.25
N ILE A 130 6.09 11.47 -9.00
CA ILE A 130 7.39 11.91 -8.50
C ILE A 130 7.50 13.43 -8.63
N GLY A 131 7.61 14.12 -7.48
CA GLY A 131 7.89 15.55 -7.41
C GLY A 131 9.40 15.84 -7.35
N HIS A 132 10.21 14.95 -6.74
CA HIS A 132 11.64 15.19 -6.53
C HIS A 132 12.45 15.00 -7.83
N PRO A 133 13.37 15.93 -8.19
CA PRO A 133 14.11 15.87 -9.45
C PRO A 133 15.00 14.63 -9.62
N GLN A 134 15.45 14.02 -8.52
CA GLN A 134 16.25 12.78 -8.52
C GLN A 134 15.39 11.50 -8.31
N GLY A 135 14.07 11.57 -8.51
CA GLY A 135 13.17 10.43 -8.40
C GLY A 135 12.79 10.00 -6.99
N GLY A 136 13.27 10.71 -5.97
CA GLY A 136 12.91 10.47 -4.55
C GLY A 136 13.17 9.01 -4.13
N THR A 137 12.28 8.47 -3.29
CA THR A 137 12.40 7.11 -2.74
C THR A 137 12.21 6.00 -3.78
N VAL A 138 11.72 6.31 -4.99
CA VAL A 138 11.43 5.32 -6.03
C VAL A 138 12.71 4.77 -6.64
N ILE A 139 13.66 5.64 -6.96
CA ILE A 139 14.90 5.23 -7.66
C ILE A 139 15.73 4.23 -6.84
N PRO A 140 16.08 4.47 -5.57
CA PRO A 140 16.80 3.47 -4.78
C PRO A 140 16.00 2.17 -4.61
N THR A 141 14.66 2.23 -4.55
CA THR A 141 13.81 1.04 -4.47
C THR A 141 13.93 0.18 -5.75
N ILE A 142 13.81 0.81 -6.93
CA ILE A 142 13.95 0.10 -8.22
C ILE A 142 15.37 -0.44 -8.38
N ALA A 143 16.39 0.34 -8.03
CA ALA A 143 17.79 -0.09 -8.10
C ALA A 143 18.06 -1.33 -7.21
N ALA A 144 17.48 -1.37 -6.01
CA ALA A 144 17.57 -2.54 -5.13
C ALA A 144 16.83 -3.77 -5.71
N HIS A 145 15.63 -3.55 -6.22
CA HIS A 145 14.81 -4.62 -6.81
C HIS A 145 15.49 -5.25 -8.02
N ILE A 146 15.91 -4.43 -9.00
CA ILE A 146 16.50 -4.93 -10.25
C ILE A 146 17.95 -5.37 -10.04
N GLY A 147 18.76 -4.57 -9.33
CA GLY A 147 20.19 -4.80 -9.19
C GLY A 147 20.57 -5.84 -8.16
N ARG A 148 19.79 -5.96 -7.06
CA ARG A 148 20.11 -6.84 -5.93
C ARG A 148 19.03 -7.88 -5.62
N ARG A 149 17.99 -7.99 -6.44
CA ARG A 149 16.89 -8.96 -6.30
C ARG A 149 16.11 -8.82 -4.98
N VAL A 150 16.03 -7.61 -4.45
CA VAL A 150 15.14 -7.30 -3.34
C VAL A 150 13.69 -7.43 -3.81
N ASN A 151 12.85 -8.13 -3.07
CA ASN A 151 11.44 -8.25 -3.39
C ASN A 151 10.76 -6.88 -3.26
N LEU A 152 10.02 -6.45 -4.28
CA LEU A 152 9.23 -5.24 -4.23
C LEU A 152 7.74 -5.58 -4.21
N VAL A 153 7.05 -5.16 -3.15
CA VAL A 153 5.60 -5.24 -3.02
C VAL A 153 5.02 -3.82 -3.06
N VAL A 154 3.93 -3.66 -3.79
CA VAL A 154 3.27 -2.37 -4.00
C VAL A 154 1.85 -2.41 -3.42
N PRO A 155 1.67 -2.11 -2.11
CA PRO A 155 0.34 -1.98 -1.52
C PRO A 155 -0.37 -0.76 -2.10
N VAL A 156 -1.48 -0.97 -2.76
CA VAL A 156 -2.23 0.10 -3.43
C VAL A 156 -3.72 -0.21 -3.43
N GLY A 157 -4.53 0.78 -2.99
CA GLY A 157 -5.98 0.61 -2.95
C GLY A 157 -6.64 0.84 -4.31
N LEU A 158 -7.77 0.18 -4.51
CA LEU A 158 -8.58 0.25 -5.72
C LEU A 158 -9.13 1.66 -6.00
N GLU A 159 -9.15 2.55 -5.01
CA GLU A 159 -9.51 3.95 -5.18
C GLU A 159 -8.57 4.70 -6.13
N LYS A 160 -7.36 4.16 -6.35
CA LYS A 160 -6.32 4.76 -7.21
C LYS A 160 -6.32 4.23 -8.64
N ARG A 161 -7.36 3.49 -9.02
CA ARG A 161 -7.43 2.92 -10.35
C ARG A 161 -7.47 3.99 -11.43
N VAL A 162 -6.80 3.69 -12.52
CA VAL A 162 -6.76 4.49 -13.74
C VAL A 162 -7.19 3.62 -14.93
N GLU A 163 -7.61 4.24 -16.02
CA GLU A 163 -8.18 3.54 -17.17
C GLU A 163 -7.18 3.20 -18.28
N ALA A 164 -5.91 3.60 -18.12
CA ALA A 164 -4.88 3.35 -19.12
C ALA A 164 -3.64 2.70 -18.51
N PRO A 165 -2.89 1.89 -19.27
CA PRO A 165 -1.64 1.28 -18.83
C PRO A 165 -0.66 2.32 -18.26
N ILE A 166 0.02 1.97 -17.17
CA ILE A 166 0.89 2.89 -16.43
C ILE A 166 2.01 3.44 -17.33
N MET A 167 2.56 2.63 -18.23
CA MET A 167 3.57 3.09 -19.17
C MET A 167 3.06 4.19 -20.10
N ARG A 168 1.80 4.11 -20.54
CA ARG A 168 1.16 5.16 -21.36
C ARG A 168 0.99 6.46 -20.55
N LEU A 169 0.53 6.36 -19.31
CA LEU A 169 0.38 7.52 -18.42
C LEU A 169 1.74 8.16 -18.09
N ALA A 170 2.77 7.33 -17.87
CA ALA A 170 4.13 7.78 -17.65
C ALA A 170 4.69 8.54 -18.89
N ALA A 171 4.44 8.05 -20.09
CA ALA A 171 4.85 8.75 -21.31
C ALA A 171 4.22 10.15 -21.43
N ILE A 172 2.97 10.31 -21.01
CA ILE A 172 2.27 11.61 -20.99
C ILE A 172 2.87 12.54 -19.91
N SER A 173 2.97 12.06 -18.67
CA SER A 173 3.40 12.90 -17.54
C SER A 173 4.90 13.23 -17.56
N ASN A 174 5.71 12.43 -18.26
CA ASN A 174 7.16 12.63 -18.38
C ASN A 174 7.55 13.38 -19.67
N ALA A 175 6.59 13.77 -20.51
CA ALA A 175 6.86 14.56 -21.71
C ALA A 175 7.55 15.88 -21.36
N ALA A 176 8.44 16.37 -22.23
CA ALA A 176 9.21 17.60 -21.99
C ALA A 176 8.34 18.86 -21.80
N CYS A 177 7.12 18.85 -22.34
CA CYS A 177 6.13 19.93 -22.21
C CYS A 177 5.23 19.79 -20.97
N ALA A 178 5.31 18.71 -20.20
CA ALA A 178 4.50 18.51 -19.00
C ALA A 178 5.07 19.29 -17.82
N ASP A 179 4.21 19.99 -17.09
CA ASP A 179 4.56 20.86 -15.94
C ASP A 179 4.22 20.24 -14.57
N GLY A 180 3.54 19.11 -14.56
CA GLY A 180 3.13 18.39 -13.35
C GLY A 180 4.20 17.42 -12.80
N PRO A 181 3.82 16.64 -11.79
CA PRO A 181 4.68 15.56 -11.28
C PRO A 181 4.88 14.49 -12.35
N ARG A 182 6.08 13.93 -12.40
CA ARG A 182 6.42 12.81 -13.29
C ARG A 182 5.87 11.51 -12.75
N MET A 183 5.67 10.53 -13.62
CA MET A 183 5.23 9.19 -13.21
C MET A 183 6.31 8.15 -13.47
N CYS A 184 6.55 7.29 -12.49
CA CYS A 184 7.42 6.13 -12.62
C CYS A 184 6.60 4.85 -12.44
N PRO A 185 6.57 3.95 -13.43
CA PRO A 185 6.06 2.59 -13.27
C PRO A 185 6.87 1.84 -12.22
N LEU A 186 6.20 1.02 -11.41
CA LEU A 186 6.85 0.17 -10.40
C LEU A 186 6.85 -1.28 -10.88
N PRO A 187 8.02 -1.95 -10.94
CA PRO A 187 8.14 -3.33 -11.40
C PRO A 187 7.82 -4.37 -10.31
N GLY A 188 7.19 -3.96 -9.20
CA GLY A 188 6.90 -4.83 -8.07
C GLY A 188 5.55 -5.54 -8.15
N ARG A 189 5.36 -6.54 -7.28
CA ARG A 189 4.08 -7.22 -7.09
C ARG A 189 3.05 -6.24 -6.50
N VAL A 190 2.03 -5.92 -7.27
CA VAL A 190 0.87 -5.14 -6.80
C VAL A 190 0.07 -5.97 -5.80
N TYR A 191 -0.41 -5.33 -4.73
CA TYR A 191 -1.25 -5.95 -3.72
C TYR A 191 -2.40 -5.01 -3.36
N THR A 192 -3.62 -5.49 -3.53
CA THR A 192 -4.86 -4.72 -3.42
C THR A 192 -5.83 -5.32 -2.40
N GLU A 193 -7.01 -4.72 -2.25
CA GLU A 193 -8.12 -5.28 -1.46
C GLU A 193 -8.57 -6.65 -1.98
N LEU A 194 -8.45 -6.89 -3.30
CA LEU A 194 -8.85 -8.17 -3.90
C LEU A 194 -7.93 -9.30 -3.43
N ASP A 195 -6.63 -9.05 -3.42
CA ASP A 195 -5.61 -9.98 -2.91
C ASP A 195 -5.81 -10.24 -1.41
N ALA A 196 -6.12 -9.19 -0.65
CA ALA A 196 -6.35 -9.28 0.78
C ALA A 196 -7.59 -10.12 1.13
N ILE A 197 -8.71 -9.95 0.39
CA ILE A 197 -9.90 -10.79 0.56
C ILE A 197 -9.55 -12.26 0.28
N ALA A 198 -8.86 -12.52 -0.82
CA ALA A 198 -8.46 -13.88 -1.18
C ALA A 198 -7.55 -14.50 -0.10
N ALA A 199 -6.55 -13.77 0.37
CA ALA A 199 -5.61 -14.24 1.40
C ALA A 199 -6.28 -14.53 2.76
N LEU A 200 -7.24 -13.68 3.17
CA LEU A 200 -7.86 -13.78 4.50
C LEU A 200 -9.06 -14.70 4.56
N THR A 201 -9.76 -14.90 3.44
CA THR A 201 -11.04 -15.65 3.43
C THR A 201 -11.10 -16.76 2.40
N GLY A 202 -10.19 -16.80 1.45
CA GLY A 202 -10.22 -17.69 0.30
C GLY A 202 -11.31 -17.34 -0.74
N ALA A 203 -12.11 -16.28 -0.52
CA ALA A 203 -13.12 -15.81 -1.46
C ALA A 203 -12.49 -15.04 -2.62
N GLN A 204 -13.18 -14.96 -3.74
CA GLN A 204 -12.78 -14.14 -4.88
C GLN A 204 -13.62 -12.86 -4.94
N ALA A 205 -12.98 -11.75 -5.23
CA ALA A 205 -13.65 -10.47 -5.32
C ALA A 205 -13.34 -9.77 -6.65
N VAL A 206 -14.31 -9.01 -7.15
CA VAL A 206 -14.14 -8.13 -8.31
C VAL A 206 -14.67 -6.74 -8.00
N LEU A 207 -14.05 -5.73 -8.59
CA LEU A 207 -14.51 -4.35 -8.45
C LEU A 207 -15.81 -4.16 -9.24
N LEU A 208 -16.88 -3.83 -8.53
CA LEU A 208 -18.22 -3.66 -9.09
C LEU A 208 -18.52 -2.18 -9.41
N ALA A 209 -18.22 -1.28 -8.48
CA ALA A 209 -18.46 0.15 -8.59
C ALA A 209 -17.52 0.93 -7.65
N ALA A 210 -17.52 2.24 -7.74
CA ALA A 210 -16.76 3.11 -6.88
C ALA A 210 -17.36 4.49 -6.72
N GLY A 211 -16.95 5.19 -5.68
CA GLY A 211 -17.43 6.52 -5.30
C GLY A 211 -18.59 6.45 -4.33
N GLY A 212 -19.02 7.62 -3.91
CA GLY A 212 -20.09 7.85 -2.96
C GLY A 212 -20.10 9.29 -2.50
N ALA A 213 -20.82 9.58 -1.42
CA ALA A 213 -20.93 10.90 -0.82
C ALA A 213 -20.91 10.77 0.71
N LEU A 214 -20.79 11.89 1.42
CA LEU A 214 -20.86 11.96 2.88
C LEU A 214 -19.80 11.06 3.58
N GLY A 215 -18.54 11.14 3.12
CA GLY A 215 -17.44 10.33 3.63
C GLY A 215 -17.21 9.03 2.85
N ALA A 216 -18.03 8.73 1.84
CA ALA A 216 -17.87 7.61 0.93
C ALA A 216 -17.15 8.00 -0.38
N GLU A 217 -16.61 9.20 -0.48
CA GLU A 217 -15.75 9.61 -1.58
C GLU A 217 -14.50 8.74 -1.62
N GLY A 218 -14.23 8.12 -2.78
CA GLY A 218 -13.16 7.14 -2.92
C GLY A 218 -13.48 5.72 -2.44
N CYS A 219 -14.70 5.45 -1.96
CA CYS A 219 -15.13 4.09 -1.64
C CYS A 219 -15.13 3.19 -2.87
N VAL A 220 -14.99 1.89 -2.63
CA VAL A 220 -15.12 0.86 -3.64
C VAL A 220 -16.20 -0.14 -3.24
N TRP A 221 -16.95 -0.60 -4.23
CA TRP A 221 -17.93 -1.67 -4.11
C TRP A 221 -17.37 -2.92 -4.74
N LEU A 222 -17.40 -4.03 -4.02
CA LEU A 222 -16.88 -5.30 -4.48
C LEU A 222 -18.00 -6.33 -4.51
N ALA A 223 -18.10 -7.08 -5.60
CA ALA A 223 -18.85 -8.33 -5.65
C ALA A 223 -17.90 -9.47 -5.23
N VAL A 224 -18.25 -10.18 -4.18
CA VAL A 224 -17.44 -11.24 -3.59
C VAL A 224 -18.14 -12.57 -3.76
N SER A 225 -17.44 -13.56 -4.34
CA SER A 225 -17.95 -14.90 -4.62
C SER A 225 -17.16 -15.95 -3.84
N GLY A 226 -17.85 -16.94 -3.30
CA GLY A 226 -17.22 -18.01 -2.55
C GLY A 226 -18.25 -19.00 -1.97
N THR A 227 -17.76 -19.93 -1.14
CA THR A 227 -18.62 -20.80 -0.32
C THR A 227 -19.36 -19.98 0.74
N ASP A 228 -20.35 -20.59 1.38
CA ASP A 228 -21.11 -19.93 2.45
C ASP A 228 -20.20 -19.55 3.62
N GLU A 229 -19.22 -20.39 3.94
CA GLU A 229 -18.23 -20.14 4.98
C GLU A 229 -17.31 -18.97 4.63
N GLN A 230 -16.81 -18.93 3.38
CA GLN A 230 -15.98 -17.82 2.87
C GLN A 230 -16.74 -16.50 2.91
N ILE A 231 -18.00 -16.49 2.47
CA ILE A 231 -18.86 -15.29 2.50
C ILE A 231 -19.17 -14.86 3.95
N ALA A 232 -19.38 -15.79 4.85
CA ALA A 232 -19.54 -15.48 6.29
C ALA A 232 -18.25 -14.83 6.85
N GLY A 233 -17.07 -15.35 6.48
CA GLY A 233 -15.77 -14.76 6.81
C GLY A 233 -15.60 -13.34 6.28
N VAL A 234 -15.98 -13.10 5.03
CA VAL A 234 -15.94 -11.74 4.43
C VAL A 234 -16.85 -10.77 5.20
N ARG A 235 -18.07 -11.17 5.54
CA ARG A 235 -18.98 -10.31 6.30
C ARG A 235 -18.46 -10.00 7.70
N ALA A 236 -17.87 -10.97 8.39
CA ALA A 236 -17.24 -10.77 9.69
C ALA A 236 -16.06 -9.77 9.57
N LEU A 237 -15.20 -9.96 8.59
CA LEU A 237 -14.07 -9.07 8.31
C LEU A 237 -14.53 -7.63 8.04
N VAL A 238 -15.53 -7.43 7.17
CA VAL A 238 -16.08 -6.09 6.88
C VAL A 238 -16.70 -5.45 8.14
N LYS A 239 -17.39 -6.24 8.98
CA LYS A 239 -17.92 -5.74 10.25
C LYS A 239 -16.84 -5.26 11.20
N GLU A 240 -15.72 -5.97 11.30
CA GLU A 240 -14.55 -5.53 12.08
C GLU A 240 -13.94 -4.24 11.52
N LEU A 241 -13.84 -4.12 10.20
CA LEU A 241 -13.27 -2.96 9.52
C LEU A 241 -14.18 -1.72 9.58
N SER A 242 -15.48 -1.89 9.82
CA SER A 242 -16.46 -0.77 9.79
C SER A 242 -16.20 0.32 10.83
N GLY A 243 -15.44 0.01 11.88
CA GLY A 243 -14.98 0.96 12.90
C GLY A 243 -13.68 1.71 12.54
N GLU A 244 -13.06 1.44 11.36
CA GLU A 244 -11.82 2.12 11.00
C GLU A 244 -12.12 3.60 10.70
N PRO A 245 -11.50 4.54 11.44
CA PRO A 245 -11.76 5.97 11.24
C PRO A 245 -11.26 6.43 9.88
N ALA A 246 -11.89 7.48 9.33
CA ALA A 246 -11.40 8.15 8.13
C ALA A 246 -9.93 8.51 8.29
N THR A 247 -9.16 8.39 7.21
CA THR A 247 -7.73 8.75 7.24
C THR A 247 -7.59 10.26 7.32
N GLU A 248 -7.39 10.77 8.51
CA GLU A 248 -6.93 12.14 8.76
C GLU A 248 -5.38 12.16 8.70
N LEU A 249 -4.81 13.13 7.99
CA LEU A 249 -3.36 13.30 7.84
C LEU A 249 -2.86 14.58 8.51
#